data_f96645e650c5a0e041991e55231daa15
#
_entry.id   f96645e650c5a0e041991e55231daa15
#
_cell.length_a   1.000
_cell.length_b   1.000
_cell.length_c   1.000
_cell.angle_alpha   90.00
_cell.angle_beta   90.00
_cell.angle_gamma   90.00
#
_symmetry.space_group_name_H-M   'P 1'
#
loop_
_entity.id
_entity.type
_entity.pdbx_description
1 polymer ?
#
loop_
_entity_poly.entity_id
_entity_poly.type
_entity_poly.pdbx_seq_one_letter_code
_entity_poly.pdbx_strand_id
1 'polypeptide(L)'
;MNPEPHVRHRRALPVLAPLALLALLTASAWAQAGTPKPGTVFKDCEKDCPEMVVLPTGSFMMGTPDDEVGRQADEGPLHKVTFTKPFAISRFPITFAEWDAFIQATGYMMPSGDERPGRLCQAGTATQGGRPTYGGNYPVTSRHPAVCMNLKEAQDYVAWLSNKTGKPYRLPSESVREYAARAGSTGPFPFPFDEGKEYSIAKHANTYGPADGYSYTAPVGSFPANAFGVYDMHGNIYEWTADCKHDNYVGAPSDGSPWQEKDCRFQSIRGNDYGEAPVFSRSGNRNDLYPNERGDWIGFRVVRDL
;
A
#
# COMPACT_ATOMS: atom_id res chain seq x y z
N MET A 1 28.21 -0.92 105.84
CA MET A 1 28.13 -0.21 104.58
C MET A 1 29.21 -0.73 103.65
N ASN A 2 28.86 -1.65 102.78
CA ASN A 2 29.79 -2.23 101.87
C ASN A 2 29.34 -1.86 100.45
N PRO A 3 30.20 -1.39 99.56
CA PRO A 3 29.83 -1.13 98.19
C PRO A 3 29.98 -2.42 97.31
N GLU A 4 29.00 -2.66 96.49
CA GLU A 4 28.95 -3.76 95.48
C GLU A 4 29.95 -3.49 94.36
N PRO A 5 30.44 -4.56 93.70
CA PRO A 5 31.35 -4.47 92.56
C PRO A 5 30.61 -4.32 91.21
N HIS A 6 31.03 -3.34 90.46
CA HIS A 6 30.56 -3.12 89.08
C HIS A 6 31.06 -4.23 88.14
N VAL A 7 30.13 -5.00 87.58
CA VAL A 7 30.37 -5.91 86.47
C VAL A 7 30.36 -5.17 85.10
N ARG A 8 31.49 -5.13 84.43
CA ARG A 8 31.60 -4.57 83.05
C ARG A 8 31.22 -5.62 82.05
N HIS A 9 30.07 -5.44 81.41
CA HIS A 9 29.71 -6.18 80.23
C HIS A 9 30.46 -5.68 78.97
N ARG A 10 31.32 -6.52 78.44
CA ARG A 10 31.90 -6.29 77.09
C ARG A 10 30.87 -6.59 76.02
N ARG A 11 30.46 -5.59 75.29
CA ARG A 11 29.65 -5.70 74.12
C ARG A 11 30.52 -6.22 72.96
N ALA A 12 30.20 -7.39 72.45
CA ALA A 12 30.73 -7.93 71.18
C ALA A 12 30.04 -7.20 70.02
N LEU A 13 30.82 -6.64 69.10
CA LEU A 13 30.35 -6.06 67.84
C LEU A 13 30.09 -7.20 66.85
N PRO A 14 28.95 -7.17 66.12
CA PRO A 14 28.73 -8.14 65.05
C PRO A 14 29.57 -7.79 63.82
N VAL A 15 30.31 -8.77 63.33
CA VAL A 15 31.02 -8.71 62.04
C VAL A 15 29.98 -8.78 60.92
N LEU A 16 29.77 -7.64 60.24
CA LEU A 16 28.99 -7.59 59.00
C LEU A 16 29.82 -8.12 57.85
N ALA A 17 29.48 -9.31 57.37
CA ALA A 17 29.99 -9.83 56.09
C ALA A 17 29.36 -9.10 54.92
N PRO A 18 30.09 -8.64 53.91
CA PRO A 18 29.49 -8.03 52.71
C PRO A 18 28.85 -9.10 51.85
N LEU A 19 27.51 -9.08 51.72
CA LEU A 19 26.79 -9.76 50.67
C LEU A 19 27.15 -9.10 49.33
N ALA A 20 28.02 -9.73 48.57
CA ALA A 20 28.26 -9.38 47.18
C ALA A 20 27.00 -9.72 46.35
N LEU A 21 26.19 -8.75 46.01
CA LEU A 21 25.07 -8.83 45.08
C LEU A 21 25.66 -8.98 43.68
N LEU A 22 25.72 -10.22 43.16
CA LEU A 22 26.03 -10.53 41.76
C LEU A 22 24.80 -10.08 40.92
N ALA A 23 24.79 -8.82 40.45
CA ALA A 23 23.84 -8.37 39.44
C ALA A 23 24.18 -9.07 38.11
N LEU A 24 23.46 -10.13 37.80
CA LEU A 24 23.41 -10.75 36.46
C LEU A 24 22.79 -9.71 35.51
N LEU A 25 23.64 -8.95 34.85
CA LEU A 25 23.28 -8.17 33.67
C LEU A 25 22.96 -9.15 32.56
N THR A 26 21.71 -9.55 32.45
CA THR A 26 21.17 -10.14 31.23
C THR A 26 21.10 -9.02 30.17
N ALA A 27 22.18 -8.82 29.46
CA ALA A 27 22.17 -8.06 28.22
C ALA A 27 21.26 -8.81 27.23
N SER A 28 20.01 -8.41 27.17
CA SER A 28 19.11 -8.80 26.08
C SER A 28 19.76 -8.28 24.80
N ALA A 29 20.45 -9.17 24.09
CA ALA A 29 20.90 -8.89 22.74
C ALA A 29 19.65 -8.69 21.89
N TRP A 30 19.24 -7.47 21.73
CA TRP A 30 18.32 -7.07 20.67
C TRP A 30 19.08 -7.32 19.39
N ALA A 31 18.81 -8.49 18.78
CA ALA A 31 19.24 -8.74 17.43
C ALA A 31 18.62 -7.61 16.59
N GLN A 32 19.42 -6.66 16.13
CA GLN A 32 19.04 -5.75 15.09
C GLN A 32 18.73 -6.61 13.88
N ALA A 33 17.45 -6.92 13.70
CA ALA A 33 16.99 -7.54 12.48
C ALA A 33 17.38 -6.58 11.35
N GLY A 34 18.39 -6.94 10.57
CA GLY A 34 18.84 -6.13 9.45
C GLY A 34 17.68 -5.89 8.52
N THR A 35 17.70 -4.76 7.84
CA THR A 35 16.66 -4.42 6.85
C THR A 35 16.43 -5.61 5.90
N PRO A 36 15.18 -6.05 5.71
CA PRO A 36 14.89 -7.18 4.83
C PRO A 36 15.39 -6.91 3.40
N LYS A 37 15.89 -7.95 2.74
CA LYS A 37 16.43 -7.84 1.37
C LYS A 37 15.28 -7.56 0.37
N PRO A 38 15.57 -6.85 -0.73
CA PRO A 38 14.63 -6.72 -1.85
C PRO A 38 14.09 -8.08 -2.30
N GLY A 39 12.79 -8.15 -2.61
CA GLY A 39 12.09 -9.39 -2.96
C GLY A 39 11.62 -10.22 -1.76
N THR A 40 12.01 -9.88 -0.52
CA THR A 40 11.46 -10.55 0.67
C THR A 40 9.97 -10.28 0.78
N VAL A 41 9.18 -11.36 0.88
CA VAL A 41 7.73 -11.32 1.10
C VAL A 41 7.44 -11.60 2.57
N PHE A 42 6.57 -10.80 3.17
CA PHE A 42 6.19 -10.94 4.57
C PHE A 42 4.77 -10.44 4.84
N LYS A 43 4.25 -10.77 6.04
CA LYS A 43 3.05 -10.16 6.63
C LYS A 43 3.40 -9.68 8.04
N ASP A 44 2.83 -8.55 8.46
CA ASP A 44 3.03 -8.03 9.83
C ASP A 44 2.07 -8.63 10.86
N CYS A 45 1.08 -9.41 10.44
CA CYS A 45 0.21 -10.20 11.30
C CYS A 45 -0.23 -11.48 10.60
N GLU A 46 -0.65 -12.49 11.38
CA GLU A 46 -1.04 -13.81 10.85
C GLU A 46 -2.32 -13.75 10.00
N LYS A 47 -3.27 -12.90 10.41
CA LYS A 47 -4.57 -12.75 9.75
C LYS A 47 -4.83 -11.30 9.38
N ASP A 48 -5.49 -11.11 8.24
CA ASP A 48 -6.05 -9.83 7.82
C ASP A 48 -5.01 -8.74 7.52
N CYS A 49 -3.73 -9.07 7.45
CA CYS A 49 -2.71 -8.18 6.95
C CYS A 49 -2.38 -8.49 5.49
N PRO A 50 -2.13 -7.46 4.68
CA PRO A 50 -1.71 -7.67 3.30
C PRO A 50 -0.33 -8.34 3.23
N GLU A 51 -0.11 -9.10 2.16
CA GLU A 51 1.24 -9.56 1.80
C GLU A 51 2.03 -8.38 1.28
N MET A 52 3.17 -8.13 1.91
CA MET A 52 4.11 -7.08 1.54
C MET A 52 5.32 -7.66 0.82
N VAL A 53 5.87 -6.92 -0.13
CA VAL A 53 7.16 -7.24 -0.76
C VAL A 53 8.11 -6.06 -0.63
N VAL A 54 9.34 -6.33 -0.24
CA VAL A 54 10.40 -5.32 -0.11
C VAL A 54 10.88 -4.92 -1.50
N LEU A 55 10.81 -3.63 -1.82
CA LEU A 55 11.33 -3.10 -3.07
C LEU A 55 12.81 -2.70 -2.93
N PRO A 56 13.59 -2.77 -4.01
CA PRO A 56 14.96 -2.26 -3.99
C PRO A 56 14.96 -0.74 -3.77
N THR A 57 15.98 -0.24 -3.08
CA THR A 57 16.34 1.18 -3.12
C THR A 57 17.00 1.49 -4.47
N GLY A 58 17.00 2.75 -4.89
CA GLY A 58 17.59 3.14 -6.17
C GLY A 58 16.88 4.31 -6.80
N SER A 59 17.13 4.52 -8.07
CA SER A 59 16.55 5.63 -8.84
C SER A 59 15.90 5.12 -10.11
N PHE A 60 14.89 5.87 -10.57
CA PHE A 60 14.28 5.67 -11.89
C PHE A 60 13.93 7.01 -12.52
N MET A 61 13.63 7.00 -13.80
CA MET A 61 13.07 8.15 -14.51
C MET A 61 11.55 8.05 -14.46
N MET A 62 10.91 8.95 -13.72
CA MET A 62 9.46 9.07 -13.63
C MET A 62 8.93 9.92 -14.78
N GLY A 63 7.77 9.54 -15.28
CA GLY A 63 7.12 10.18 -16.42
C GLY A 63 7.27 9.39 -17.71
N THR A 64 6.85 9.97 -18.80
CA THR A 64 6.76 9.33 -20.12
C THR A 64 7.57 10.10 -21.15
N PRO A 65 8.41 9.43 -21.97
CA PRO A 65 9.10 10.07 -23.09
C PRO A 65 8.14 10.71 -24.09
N ASP A 66 8.56 11.76 -24.77
CA ASP A 66 7.69 12.53 -25.68
C ASP A 66 7.20 11.71 -26.87
N ASP A 67 7.90 10.65 -27.25
CA ASP A 67 7.61 9.75 -28.37
C ASP A 67 6.82 8.49 -27.98
N GLU A 68 6.49 8.30 -26.69
CA GLU A 68 5.70 7.13 -26.26
C GLU A 68 4.26 7.23 -26.73
N VAL A 69 3.77 6.18 -27.43
CA VAL A 69 2.40 6.11 -27.93
C VAL A 69 1.39 6.19 -26.78
N GLY A 70 0.40 7.07 -26.91
CA GLY A 70 -0.64 7.28 -25.91
C GLY A 70 -0.23 8.20 -24.75
N ARG A 71 0.97 8.80 -24.79
CA ARG A 71 1.41 9.79 -23.81
C ARG A 71 0.44 10.97 -23.73
N GLN A 72 0.15 11.41 -22.50
CA GLN A 72 -0.62 12.61 -22.22
C GLN A 72 0.31 13.76 -21.79
N ALA A 73 -0.17 15.00 -21.91
CA ALA A 73 0.64 16.20 -21.66
C ALA A 73 1.12 16.31 -20.21
N ASP A 74 0.38 15.75 -19.26
CA ASP A 74 0.66 15.78 -17.82
C ASP A 74 1.65 14.70 -17.36
N GLU A 75 2.07 13.78 -18.25
CA GLU A 75 3.02 12.70 -17.93
C GLU A 75 4.50 13.13 -18.03
N GLY A 76 4.78 14.41 -18.13
CA GLY A 76 6.11 14.98 -18.24
C GLY A 76 6.33 16.21 -17.37
N PRO A 77 7.53 16.77 -17.36
CA PRO A 77 8.76 16.24 -17.96
C PRO A 77 9.30 15.00 -17.25
N LEU A 78 10.06 14.17 -17.98
CA LEU A 78 10.83 13.09 -17.34
C LEU A 78 11.76 13.69 -16.27
N HIS A 79 11.73 13.10 -15.08
CA HIS A 79 12.59 13.52 -13.98
C HIS A 79 13.06 12.32 -13.16
N LYS A 80 14.23 12.47 -12.54
CA LYS A 80 14.81 11.41 -11.73
C LYS A 80 14.22 11.43 -10.32
N VAL A 81 13.70 10.26 -9.88
CA VAL A 81 13.29 10.02 -8.49
C VAL A 81 14.23 9.01 -7.86
N THR A 82 14.60 9.21 -6.59
CA THR A 82 15.58 8.38 -5.87
C THR A 82 15.03 7.94 -4.52
N PHE A 83 14.91 6.64 -4.31
CA PHE A 83 14.54 6.02 -3.05
C PHE A 83 15.80 5.62 -2.27
N THR A 84 16.13 6.34 -1.22
CA THR A 84 17.32 6.10 -0.38
C THR A 84 17.04 5.21 0.82
N LYS A 85 15.77 5.11 1.22
CA LYS A 85 15.32 4.28 2.35
C LYS A 85 14.58 3.05 1.84
N PRO A 86 14.75 1.89 2.48
CA PRO A 86 14.02 0.69 2.12
C PRO A 86 12.55 0.82 2.51
N PHE A 87 11.68 0.28 1.68
CA PHE A 87 10.25 0.20 1.93
C PHE A 87 9.68 -1.08 1.29
N ALA A 88 8.50 -1.44 1.73
CA ALA A 88 7.73 -2.52 1.15
C ALA A 88 6.40 -1.99 0.62
N ILE A 89 5.87 -2.63 -0.41
CA ILE A 89 4.53 -2.37 -0.96
C ILE A 89 3.68 -3.63 -0.86
N SER A 90 2.36 -3.49 -0.72
CA SER A 90 1.49 -4.67 -0.80
C SER A 90 1.58 -5.30 -2.18
N ARG A 91 1.74 -6.63 -2.22
CA ARG A 91 1.87 -7.40 -3.47
C ARG A 91 0.66 -7.24 -4.37
N PHE A 92 -0.49 -7.05 -3.77
CA PHE A 92 -1.79 -6.91 -4.39
C PHE A 92 -2.44 -5.59 -3.97
N PRO A 93 -3.42 -5.07 -4.71
CA PRO A 93 -4.40 -4.15 -4.15
C PRO A 93 -5.03 -4.76 -2.89
N ILE A 94 -5.47 -3.92 -1.95
CA ILE A 94 -6.21 -4.41 -0.76
C ILE A 94 -7.43 -5.18 -1.23
N THR A 95 -7.59 -6.38 -0.70
CA THR A 95 -8.69 -7.29 -1.06
C THR A 95 -9.91 -7.07 -0.19
N PHE A 96 -11.07 -7.59 -0.63
CA PHE A 96 -12.26 -7.58 0.21
C PHE A 96 -12.08 -8.37 1.51
N ALA A 97 -11.24 -9.42 1.55
CA ALA A 97 -10.93 -10.10 2.81
C ALA A 97 -10.28 -9.16 3.83
N GLU A 98 -9.32 -8.36 3.40
CA GLU A 98 -8.59 -7.41 4.25
C GLU A 98 -9.47 -6.20 4.61
N TRP A 99 -10.29 -5.74 3.67
CA TRP A 99 -11.25 -4.66 3.90
C TRP A 99 -12.35 -5.06 4.88
N ASP A 100 -12.92 -6.26 4.76
CA ASP A 100 -13.93 -6.78 5.68
C ASP A 100 -13.38 -6.92 7.12
N ALA A 101 -12.11 -7.28 7.26
CA ALA A 101 -11.46 -7.31 8.56
C ALA A 101 -11.37 -5.93 9.22
N PHE A 102 -11.09 -4.89 8.44
CA PHE A 102 -11.17 -3.50 8.91
C PHE A 102 -12.58 -3.11 9.33
N ILE A 103 -13.59 -3.41 8.50
CA ILE A 103 -14.99 -3.14 8.79
C ILE A 103 -15.42 -3.82 10.10
N GLN A 104 -15.10 -5.10 10.26
CA GLN A 104 -15.44 -5.87 11.46
C GLN A 104 -14.75 -5.33 12.73
N ALA A 105 -13.49 -4.93 12.60
CA ALA A 105 -12.69 -4.42 13.72
C ALA A 105 -13.12 -3.02 14.18
N THR A 106 -13.62 -2.19 13.28
CA THR A 106 -13.93 -0.78 13.56
C THR A 106 -15.41 -0.48 13.68
N GLY A 107 -16.29 -1.38 13.22
CA GLY A 107 -17.71 -1.11 13.06
C GLY A 107 -18.02 -0.07 11.98
N TYR A 108 -17.05 0.19 11.10
CA TYR A 108 -17.21 1.17 10.03
C TYR A 108 -18.39 0.78 9.12
N MET A 109 -19.24 1.74 8.83
CA MET A 109 -20.35 1.59 7.89
C MET A 109 -20.06 2.46 6.67
N MET A 110 -19.88 1.85 5.52
CA MET A 110 -19.80 2.59 4.28
C MET A 110 -21.13 3.29 4.04
N PRO A 111 -21.17 4.62 3.85
CA PRO A 111 -22.39 5.32 3.48
C PRO A 111 -22.99 4.72 2.21
N SER A 112 -24.33 4.80 2.06
CA SER A 112 -24.99 4.41 0.82
C SER A 112 -24.21 5.00 -0.35
N GLY A 113 -23.94 4.16 -1.34
CA GLY A 113 -23.08 4.51 -2.45
C GLY A 113 -23.57 5.73 -3.23
N ASP A 114 -22.71 6.23 -4.08
CA ASP A 114 -23.05 7.26 -5.03
C ASP A 114 -24.22 6.77 -5.91
N GLU A 115 -25.41 7.30 -5.69
CA GLU A 115 -26.65 6.93 -6.41
C GLU A 115 -26.68 7.42 -7.86
N ARG A 116 -25.58 8.00 -8.35
CA ARG A 116 -25.51 8.44 -9.75
C ARG A 116 -25.70 7.24 -10.70
N PRO A 117 -26.48 7.41 -11.78
CA PRO A 117 -26.71 6.33 -12.76
C PRO A 117 -25.38 5.78 -13.30
N GLY A 118 -25.25 4.45 -13.30
CA GLY A 118 -24.07 3.76 -13.80
C GLY A 118 -23.00 3.45 -12.74
N ARG A 119 -23.17 3.86 -11.49
CA ARG A 119 -22.29 3.49 -10.37
C ARG A 119 -22.82 2.24 -9.67
N LEU A 120 -21.95 1.24 -9.53
CA LEU A 120 -22.32 -0.10 -9.06
C LEU A 120 -21.95 -0.36 -7.60
N CYS A 121 -21.78 0.71 -6.80
CA CYS A 121 -21.43 0.57 -5.38
C CYS A 121 -22.67 0.47 -4.49
N GLN A 122 -22.77 -0.60 -3.72
CA GLN A 122 -23.82 -0.76 -2.68
C GLN A 122 -23.30 -0.32 -1.32
N ALA A 123 -24.21 0.16 -0.47
CA ALA A 123 -23.91 0.42 0.93
C ALA A 123 -23.39 -0.84 1.63
N GLY A 124 -22.36 -0.68 2.46
CA GLY A 124 -21.83 -1.75 3.28
C GLY A 124 -22.74 -2.09 4.45
N THR A 125 -22.69 -3.34 4.92
CA THR A 125 -23.26 -3.77 6.20
C THR A 125 -22.19 -3.67 7.30
N ALA A 126 -22.61 -3.81 8.58
CA ALA A 126 -21.68 -3.82 9.71
C ALA A 126 -20.66 -4.99 9.68
N THR A 127 -20.85 -5.97 8.82
CA THR A 127 -19.98 -7.15 8.68
C THR A 127 -19.30 -7.27 7.33
N GLN A 128 -19.75 -6.47 6.35
CA GLN A 128 -19.18 -6.45 4.99
C GLN A 128 -19.11 -5.01 4.51
N GLY A 129 -17.96 -4.60 4.00
CA GLY A 129 -17.81 -3.36 3.26
C GLY A 129 -18.72 -3.33 2.03
N GLY A 130 -18.90 -2.15 1.45
CA GLY A 130 -19.66 -2.02 0.21
C GLY A 130 -19.12 -2.94 -0.87
N ARG A 131 -20.06 -3.56 -1.59
CA ARG A 131 -19.75 -4.45 -2.72
C ARG A 131 -20.24 -3.82 -4.01
N PRO A 132 -19.51 -3.98 -5.11
CA PRO A 132 -20.03 -3.62 -6.41
C PRO A 132 -21.18 -4.56 -6.80
N THR A 133 -22.18 -4.01 -7.47
CA THR A 133 -23.28 -4.79 -8.08
C THR A 133 -23.01 -4.94 -9.58
N TYR A 134 -22.05 -5.77 -9.92
CA TYR A 134 -21.79 -6.07 -11.32
C TYR A 134 -22.98 -6.79 -11.99
N GLY A 135 -23.18 -6.52 -13.27
CA GLY A 135 -24.29 -7.14 -14.01
C GLY A 135 -24.19 -8.66 -14.11
N GLY A 136 -25.36 -9.32 -14.29
CA GLY A 136 -25.40 -10.75 -14.64
C GLY A 136 -24.92 -11.74 -13.58
N ASN A 137 -24.99 -11.43 -12.31
CA ASN A 137 -24.48 -12.30 -11.22
C ASN A 137 -22.98 -12.55 -11.27
N TYR A 138 -22.19 -11.57 -11.74
CA TYR A 138 -20.73 -11.67 -11.72
C TYR A 138 -20.21 -11.95 -10.29
N PRO A 139 -19.44 -13.03 -10.08
CA PRO A 139 -19.04 -13.45 -8.76
C PRO A 139 -17.96 -12.54 -8.17
N VAL A 140 -18.28 -11.78 -7.14
CA VAL A 140 -17.29 -11.04 -6.35
C VAL A 140 -16.92 -11.86 -5.12
N THR A 141 -15.69 -12.30 -5.04
CA THR A 141 -15.14 -13.08 -3.92
C THR A 141 -14.31 -12.21 -2.98
N SER A 142 -13.93 -12.77 -1.84
CA SER A 142 -13.01 -12.12 -0.89
C SER A 142 -11.61 -11.84 -1.48
N ARG A 143 -11.26 -12.52 -2.58
CA ARG A 143 -9.99 -12.32 -3.31
C ARG A 143 -10.04 -11.20 -4.34
N HIS A 144 -11.20 -10.61 -4.65
CA HIS A 144 -11.25 -9.43 -5.51
C HIS A 144 -10.70 -8.20 -4.78
N PRO A 145 -10.14 -7.23 -5.54
CA PRO A 145 -9.72 -5.96 -4.95
C PRO A 145 -10.91 -5.27 -4.29
N ALA A 146 -10.68 -4.72 -3.12
CA ALA A 146 -11.67 -3.87 -2.47
C ALA A 146 -11.82 -2.57 -3.27
N VAL A 147 -13.04 -2.27 -3.65
CA VAL A 147 -13.44 -1.08 -4.41
C VAL A 147 -14.58 -0.35 -3.71
N CYS A 148 -15.09 0.70 -4.30
CA CYS A 148 -16.20 1.48 -3.73
C CYS A 148 -15.85 2.34 -2.51
N MET A 149 -14.56 2.58 -2.23
CA MET A 149 -14.14 3.50 -1.17
C MET A 149 -13.59 4.79 -1.72
N ASN A 150 -13.79 5.88 -0.99
CA ASN A 150 -13.16 7.16 -1.27
C ASN A 150 -11.76 7.25 -0.62
N LEU A 151 -11.04 8.35 -0.89
CA LEU A 151 -9.70 8.56 -0.35
C LEU A 151 -9.64 8.51 1.18
N LYS A 152 -10.60 9.15 1.87
CA LYS A 152 -10.64 9.18 3.34
C LYS A 152 -10.76 7.79 3.92
N GLU A 153 -11.56 6.95 3.33
CA GLU A 153 -11.78 5.56 3.77
C GLU A 153 -10.53 4.69 3.55
N ALA A 154 -9.83 4.90 2.44
CA ALA A 154 -8.53 4.27 2.22
C ALA A 154 -7.49 4.72 3.27
N GLN A 155 -7.48 6.01 3.64
CA GLN A 155 -6.63 6.55 4.71
C GLN A 155 -7.01 5.98 6.09
N ASP A 156 -8.31 5.80 6.38
CA ASP A 156 -8.78 5.21 7.63
C ASP A 156 -8.35 3.74 7.77
N TYR A 157 -8.43 2.97 6.69
CA TYR A 157 -7.87 1.63 6.64
C TYR A 157 -6.36 1.62 6.95
N VAL A 158 -5.60 2.51 6.32
CA VAL A 158 -4.15 2.64 6.54
C VAL A 158 -3.83 2.97 8.01
N ALA A 159 -4.58 3.90 8.61
CA ALA A 159 -4.42 4.26 10.02
C ALA A 159 -4.75 3.08 10.94
N TRP A 160 -5.85 2.35 10.66
CA TRP A 160 -6.20 1.13 11.39
C TRP A 160 -5.11 0.06 11.28
N LEU A 161 -4.59 -0.20 10.07
CA LEU A 161 -3.54 -1.19 9.85
C LEU A 161 -2.26 -0.82 10.59
N SER A 162 -1.90 0.46 10.58
CA SER A 162 -0.74 0.98 11.33
C SER A 162 -0.90 0.76 12.83
N ASN A 163 -2.07 1.06 13.38
CA ASN A 163 -2.38 0.84 14.79
C ASN A 163 -2.40 -0.66 15.15
N LYS A 164 -3.01 -1.50 14.31
CA LYS A 164 -3.09 -2.95 14.50
C LYS A 164 -1.71 -3.60 14.56
N THR A 165 -0.79 -3.15 13.73
CA THR A 165 0.53 -3.78 13.57
C THR A 165 1.65 -3.07 14.35
N GLY A 166 1.44 -1.83 14.77
CA GLY A 166 2.48 -0.97 15.34
C GLY A 166 3.55 -0.59 14.30
N LYS A 167 3.23 -0.62 13.00
CA LYS A 167 4.14 -0.33 11.89
C LYS A 167 3.65 0.85 11.06
N PRO A 168 4.57 1.65 10.47
CA PRO A 168 4.21 2.84 9.70
C PRO A 168 3.72 2.45 8.30
N TYR A 169 2.41 2.31 8.14
CA TYR A 169 1.78 2.14 6.83
C TYR A 169 1.30 3.49 6.27
N ARG A 170 1.28 3.60 4.96
CA ARG A 170 0.77 4.77 4.22
C ARG A 170 0.24 4.36 2.84
N LEU A 171 -0.49 5.24 2.18
CA LEU A 171 -0.74 5.12 0.75
C LEU A 171 0.57 5.32 -0.02
N PRO A 172 0.74 4.71 -1.20
CA PRO A 172 1.88 5.00 -2.07
C PRO A 172 1.82 6.46 -2.54
N SER A 173 2.98 7.09 -2.69
CA SER A 173 3.06 8.27 -3.55
C SER A 173 2.90 7.86 -5.01
N GLU A 174 2.58 8.82 -5.88
CA GLU A 174 2.52 8.61 -7.32
C GLU A 174 3.83 8.04 -7.87
N SER A 175 4.97 8.56 -7.38
CA SER A 175 6.29 8.08 -7.74
C SER A 175 6.59 6.66 -7.24
N VAL A 176 6.17 6.30 -6.03
CA VAL A 176 6.28 4.92 -5.51
C VAL A 176 5.45 3.96 -6.35
N ARG A 177 4.22 4.37 -6.72
CA ARG A 177 3.33 3.55 -7.55
C ARG A 177 3.92 3.30 -8.94
N GLU A 178 4.46 4.33 -9.59
CA GLU A 178 5.10 4.20 -10.90
C GLU A 178 6.39 3.38 -10.84
N TYR A 179 7.24 3.59 -9.83
CA TYR A 179 8.44 2.78 -9.60
C TYR A 179 8.10 1.28 -9.48
N ALA A 180 7.07 0.98 -8.70
CA ALA A 180 6.60 -0.39 -8.53
C ALA A 180 6.00 -0.97 -9.83
N ALA A 181 5.31 -0.16 -10.64
CA ALA A 181 4.76 -0.59 -11.93
C ALA A 181 5.86 -0.89 -12.95
N ARG A 182 6.82 0.00 -13.06
CA ARG A 182 7.95 -0.16 -14.01
C ARG A 182 8.84 -1.35 -13.66
N ALA A 183 9.07 -1.63 -12.40
CA ALA A 183 9.89 -2.74 -11.93
C ALA A 183 11.23 -2.88 -12.68
N GLY A 184 11.87 -1.73 -12.97
CA GLY A 184 13.13 -1.63 -13.72
C GLY A 184 12.97 -1.45 -15.23
N SER A 185 11.76 -1.51 -15.79
CA SER A 185 11.48 -1.19 -17.19
C SER A 185 11.50 0.32 -17.44
N THR A 186 11.93 0.72 -18.63
CA THR A 186 11.86 2.11 -19.13
C THR A 186 10.74 2.31 -20.15
N GLY A 187 10.13 1.23 -20.66
CA GLY A 187 9.03 1.29 -21.61
C GLY A 187 7.65 1.47 -20.96
N PRO A 188 6.59 1.47 -21.76
CA PRO A 188 5.22 1.66 -21.28
C PRO A 188 4.77 0.56 -20.29
N PHE A 189 5.29 -0.66 -20.46
CA PHE A 189 4.99 -1.83 -19.63
C PHE A 189 6.25 -2.59 -19.23
N PRO A 190 6.27 -3.33 -18.10
CA PRO A 190 7.37 -4.20 -17.69
C PRO A 190 7.33 -5.59 -18.36
N PHE A 191 6.49 -5.78 -19.37
CA PHE A 191 6.32 -7.03 -20.12
C PHE A 191 6.26 -6.74 -21.63
N PRO A 192 6.42 -7.76 -22.50
CA PRO A 192 6.30 -7.58 -23.94
C PRO A 192 4.93 -7.02 -24.33
N PHE A 193 4.95 -5.97 -25.12
CA PHE A 193 3.78 -5.25 -25.60
C PHE A 193 3.91 -5.03 -27.11
N ASP A 194 2.83 -5.29 -27.85
CA ASP A 194 2.74 -5.06 -29.28
C ASP A 194 1.80 -3.86 -29.53
N GLU A 195 2.37 -2.71 -29.82
CA GLU A 195 1.65 -1.45 -30.04
C GLU A 195 0.57 -1.51 -31.13
N GLY A 196 0.68 -2.45 -32.05
CA GLY A 196 -0.30 -2.66 -33.11
C GLY A 196 -1.50 -3.51 -32.73
N LYS A 197 -1.54 -4.06 -31.51
CA LYS A 197 -2.58 -5.00 -31.09
C LYS A 197 -3.25 -4.55 -29.80
N GLU A 198 -4.49 -4.13 -29.89
CA GLU A 198 -5.31 -3.60 -28.81
C GLU A 198 -5.34 -4.51 -27.55
N TYR A 199 -5.31 -5.83 -27.73
CA TYR A 199 -5.38 -6.81 -26.66
C TYR A 199 -4.03 -7.51 -26.37
N SER A 200 -2.90 -6.91 -26.77
CA SER A 200 -1.59 -7.53 -26.57
C SER A 200 -1.23 -7.73 -25.09
N ILE A 201 -1.84 -6.96 -24.18
CA ILE A 201 -1.60 -7.06 -22.74
C ILE A 201 -2.56 -8.00 -21.99
N ALA A 202 -3.56 -8.60 -22.64
CA ALA A 202 -4.61 -9.42 -22.01
C ALA A 202 -4.09 -10.64 -21.21
N LYS A 203 -2.84 -11.08 -21.46
CA LYS A 203 -2.16 -12.12 -20.68
C LYS A 203 -1.48 -11.59 -19.41
N HIS A 204 -1.42 -10.28 -19.26
CA HIS A 204 -0.67 -9.58 -18.22
C HIS A 204 -1.52 -8.65 -17.37
N ALA A 205 -2.70 -8.27 -17.84
CA ALA A 205 -3.56 -7.29 -17.19
C ALA A 205 -5.03 -7.46 -17.55
N ASN A 206 -5.91 -7.09 -16.62
CA ASN A 206 -7.35 -6.99 -16.81
C ASN A 206 -7.71 -5.59 -17.30
N THR A 207 -8.15 -5.45 -18.55
CA THR A 207 -8.48 -4.20 -19.21
C THR A 207 -9.73 -4.35 -20.08
N TYR A 208 -10.19 -3.27 -20.70
CA TYR A 208 -11.37 -3.34 -21.56
C TYR A 208 -11.30 -4.46 -22.60
N GLY A 209 -12.38 -5.24 -22.66
CA GLY A 209 -12.59 -6.29 -23.66
C GLY A 209 -12.56 -7.70 -23.05
N PRO A 210 -12.97 -8.72 -23.83
CA PRO A 210 -13.13 -10.08 -23.33
C PRO A 210 -11.84 -10.92 -23.37
N ALA A 211 -10.73 -10.37 -23.89
CA ALA A 211 -9.53 -11.14 -24.19
C ALA A 211 -8.77 -11.65 -22.94
N ASP A 212 -8.91 -10.96 -21.81
CA ASP A 212 -8.33 -11.33 -20.53
C ASP A 212 -9.19 -12.32 -19.71
N GLY A 213 -10.44 -12.54 -20.14
CA GLY A 213 -11.38 -13.47 -19.51
C GLY A 213 -12.26 -12.85 -18.41
N TYR A 214 -12.18 -11.55 -18.17
CA TYR A 214 -12.96 -10.86 -17.15
C TYR A 214 -13.79 -9.71 -17.74
N SER A 215 -15.02 -9.54 -17.25
CA SER A 215 -15.89 -8.41 -17.65
C SER A 215 -15.87 -7.26 -16.65
N TYR A 216 -15.36 -7.51 -15.47
CA TYR A 216 -15.24 -6.58 -14.34
C TYR A 216 -13.93 -6.89 -13.60
N THR A 217 -13.79 -6.50 -12.34
CA THR A 217 -12.58 -6.79 -11.58
C THR A 217 -12.26 -8.28 -11.54
N ALA A 218 -10.99 -8.63 -11.70
CA ALA A 218 -10.46 -9.97 -11.51
C ALA A 218 -10.02 -10.21 -10.06
N PRO A 219 -10.03 -11.45 -9.55
CA PRO A 219 -9.35 -11.78 -8.31
C PRO A 219 -7.90 -11.35 -8.36
N VAL A 220 -7.38 -10.73 -7.29
CA VAL A 220 -6.00 -10.23 -7.30
C VAL A 220 -4.99 -11.36 -7.57
N GLY A 221 -3.96 -11.07 -8.35
CA GLY A 221 -2.95 -12.04 -8.75
C GLY A 221 -3.41 -13.02 -9.84
N SER A 222 -4.48 -12.72 -10.57
CA SER A 222 -4.90 -13.51 -11.74
C SER A 222 -3.89 -13.45 -12.89
N PHE A 223 -3.05 -12.43 -12.91
CA PHE A 223 -2.00 -12.20 -13.92
C PHE A 223 -0.61 -12.31 -13.30
N PRO A 224 0.45 -12.50 -14.13
CA PRO A 224 1.82 -12.62 -13.61
C PRO A 224 2.29 -11.39 -12.85
N ALA A 225 3.10 -11.61 -11.79
CA ALA A 225 3.81 -10.53 -11.12
C ALA A 225 4.87 -9.91 -12.04
N ASN A 226 5.17 -8.63 -11.80
CA ASN A 226 6.34 -8.00 -12.42
C ASN A 226 7.67 -8.43 -11.73
N ALA A 227 8.79 -7.91 -12.20
CA ALA A 227 10.12 -8.27 -11.69
C ALA A 227 10.35 -7.93 -10.21
N PHE A 228 9.54 -7.04 -9.62
CA PHE A 228 9.58 -6.74 -8.18
C PHE A 228 8.65 -7.63 -7.34
N GLY A 229 7.93 -8.58 -7.96
CA GLY A 229 6.99 -9.46 -7.27
C GLY A 229 5.64 -8.79 -6.94
N VAL A 230 5.32 -7.68 -7.59
CA VAL A 230 4.07 -6.93 -7.42
C VAL A 230 3.10 -7.27 -8.55
N TYR A 231 1.84 -7.47 -8.20
CA TYR A 231 0.77 -7.88 -9.12
C TYR A 231 -0.19 -6.72 -9.40
N ASP A 232 -0.95 -6.84 -10.48
CA ASP A 232 -2.08 -5.98 -10.82
C ASP A 232 -1.69 -4.48 -10.87
N MET A 233 -0.50 -4.21 -11.42
CA MET A 233 0.01 -2.84 -11.56
C MET A 233 -0.53 -2.13 -12.79
N HIS A 234 -1.17 -2.86 -13.70
CA HIS A 234 -1.70 -2.40 -14.98
C HIS A 234 -3.11 -2.96 -15.15
N GLY A 235 -4.12 -2.09 -15.13
CA GLY A 235 -5.53 -2.51 -15.20
C GLY A 235 -6.09 -3.06 -13.88
N ASN A 236 -7.19 -3.76 -13.95
CA ASN A 236 -8.03 -4.28 -12.88
C ASN A 236 -8.78 -3.18 -12.13
N ILE A 237 -8.07 -2.33 -11.40
CA ILE A 237 -8.63 -1.15 -10.73
C ILE A 237 -7.65 0.03 -10.77
N TYR A 238 -8.18 1.24 -10.80
CA TYR A 238 -7.42 2.41 -10.37
C TYR A 238 -7.09 2.33 -8.88
N GLU A 239 -6.00 2.97 -8.48
CA GLU A 239 -5.54 2.99 -7.11
C GLU A 239 -5.30 4.42 -6.63
N TRP A 240 -5.86 4.75 -5.45
CA TRP A 240 -5.57 5.99 -4.75
C TRP A 240 -4.09 6.12 -4.44
N THR A 241 -3.51 7.28 -4.73
CA THR A 241 -2.18 7.68 -4.26
C THR A 241 -2.28 8.75 -3.16
N ALA A 242 -1.16 9.07 -2.54
CA ALA A 242 -1.10 10.13 -1.52
C ALA A 242 -0.90 11.54 -2.12
N ASP A 243 -0.83 11.68 -3.44
CA ASP A 243 -0.47 12.91 -4.14
C ASP A 243 -1.69 13.68 -4.62
N CYS A 244 -1.64 15.00 -4.51
CA CYS A 244 -2.52 15.85 -5.27
C CYS A 244 -2.19 15.76 -6.76
N LYS A 245 -3.20 15.90 -7.63
CA LYS A 245 -2.97 15.96 -9.07
C LYS A 245 -2.44 17.33 -9.46
N HIS A 246 -1.33 17.31 -10.17
CA HIS A 246 -0.70 18.50 -10.78
C HIS A 246 -0.71 18.38 -12.30
N ASP A 247 -0.70 19.50 -13.00
CA ASP A 247 -0.78 19.56 -14.48
C ASP A 247 0.40 18.89 -15.19
N ASN A 248 1.52 18.75 -14.51
CA ASN A 248 2.74 18.09 -15.01
C ASN A 248 3.72 17.85 -13.85
N TYR A 249 4.94 17.37 -14.13
CA TYR A 249 5.96 17.08 -13.12
C TYR A 249 6.96 18.23 -12.86
N VAL A 250 6.72 19.46 -13.33
CA VAL A 250 7.58 20.60 -12.99
C VAL A 250 7.47 20.93 -11.50
N GLY A 251 8.56 20.73 -10.75
CA GLY A 251 8.58 20.94 -9.30
C GLY A 251 8.21 19.70 -8.47
N ALA A 252 7.96 18.55 -9.10
CA ALA A 252 7.64 17.32 -8.40
C ALA A 252 8.77 16.87 -7.45
N PRO A 253 8.46 16.25 -6.28
CA PRO A 253 9.45 15.68 -5.39
C PRO A 253 10.30 14.62 -6.09
N SER A 254 11.61 14.62 -5.80
CA SER A 254 12.59 13.69 -6.38
C SER A 254 13.06 12.61 -5.41
N ASP A 255 12.47 12.54 -4.22
CA ASP A 255 12.84 11.63 -3.11
C ASP A 255 11.79 10.55 -2.81
N GLY A 256 10.72 10.49 -3.60
CA GLY A 256 9.63 9.55 -3.42
C GLY A 256 8.56 9.99 -2.42
N SER A 257 8.68 11.16 -1.83
CA SER A 257 7.63 11.73 -0.97
C SER A 257 6.38 12.11 -1.79
N PRO A 258 5.19 12.07 -1.18
CA PRO A 258 3.97 12.53 -1.84
C PRO A 258 4.02 14.02 -2.17
N TRP A 259 3.52 14.39 -3.34
CA TRP A 259 3.37 15.77 -3.75
C TRP A 259 2.01 16.31 -3.31
N GLN A 260 1.98 16.97 -2.16
CA GLN A 260 0.77 17.48 -1.53
C GLN A 260 0.73 18.99 -1.56
N GLU A 261 -0.47 19.54 -1.58
CA GLU A 261 -0.77 20.95 -1.40
C GLU A 261 -1.94 21.14 -0.45
N LYS A 262 -2.08 22.34 0.10
CA LYS A 262 -3.08 22.65 1.13
C LYS A 262 -4.51 22.44 0.67
N ASP A 263 -4.81 22.85 -0.57
CA ASP A 263 -6.16 22.85 -1.14
C ASP A 263 -6.24 21.85 -2.31
N CYS A 264 -5.93 20.58 -2.02
CA CYS A 264 -5.94 19.49 -2.97
C CYS A 264 -7.33 19.24 -3.55
N ARG A 265 -7.61 19.77 -4.72
CA ARG A 265 -8.90 19.64 -5.38
C ARG A 265 -9.10 18.25 -5.97
N PHE A 266 -8.09 17.75 -6.64
CA PHE A 266 -8.08 16.42 -7.24
C PHE A 266 -6.93 15.60 -6.67
N GLN A 267 -7.22 14.34 -6.40
CA GLN A 267 -6.22 13.36 -5.97
C GLN A 267 -5.73 12.55 -7.16
N SER A 268 -4.43 12.32 -7.26
CA SER A 268 -3.88 11.45 -8.29
C SER A 268 -4.29 10.01 -8.04
N ILE A 269 -4.73 9.33 -9.10
CA ILE A 269 -5.00 7.89 -9.16
C ILE A 269 -4.19 7.25 -10.28
N ARG A 270 -3.83 5.98 -10.13
CA ARG A 270 -2.92 5.30 -11.05
C ARG A 270 -3.37 3.87 -11.33
N GLY A 271 -2.91 3.33 -12.45
CA GLY A 271 -2.99 1.89 -12.75
C GLY A 271 -4.00 1.51 -13.79
N ASN A 272 -5.01 2.34 -14.04
CA ASN A 272 -6.15 2.03 -14.92
C ASN A 272 -7.07 0.95 -14.34
N ASP A 273 -8.24 0.74 -14.95
CA ASP A 273 -9.21 -0.26 -14.52
C ASP A 273 -9.59 -1.24 -15.65
N TYR A 274 -10.47 -2.18 -15.30
CA TYR A 274 -10.96 -3.23 -16.19
C TYR A 274 -11.81 -2.70 -17.38
N GLY A 275 -12.34 -1.47 -17.27
CA GLY A 275 -13.24 -0.87 -18.26
C GLY A 275 -12.55 0.08 -19.23
N GLU A 276 -11.25 0.28 -19.11
CA GLU A 276 -10.49 1.24 -19.91
C GLU A 276 -9.56 0.55 -20.90
N ALA A 277 -9.30 1.23 -22.02
CA ALA A 277 -8.43 0.69 -23.06
C ALA A 277 -6.99 0.45 -22.58
N PRO A 278 -6.29 -0.58 -23.09
CA PRO A 278 -4.93 -0.94 -22.67
C PRO A 278 -3.91 0.22 -22.70
N VAL A 279 -4.05 1.16 -23.62
CA VAL A 279 -3.16 2.33 -23.75
C VAL A 279 -3.13 3.21 -22.48
N PHE A 280 -4.19 3.20 -21.69
CA PHE A 280 -4.26 3.92 -20.42
C PHE A 280 -3.67 3.13 -19.25
N SER A 281 -3.32 1.84 -19.44
CA SER A 281 -2.68 1.01 -18.42
C SER A 281 -1.15 1.15 -18.37
N ARG A 282 -0.54 2.06 -19.15
CA ARG A 282 0.91 2.30 -19.17
C ARG A 282 1.43 2.72 -17.78
N SER A 283 2.67 2.38 -17.49
CA SER A 283 3.32 2.73 -16.22
C SER A 283 3.28 4.24 -15.92
N GLY A 284 3.45 5.08 -16.95
CA GLY A 284 3.49 6.54 -16.85
C GLY A 284 2.12 7.21 -16.87
N ASN A 285 1.04 6.50 -17.25
CA ASN A 285 -0.29 7.10 -17.35
C ASN A 285 -0.77 7.67 -16.01
N ARG A 286 -1.37 8.84 -16.06
CA ARG A 286 -1.91 9.59 -14.92
C ARG A 286 -3.40 9.82 -15.07
N ASN A 287 -4.10 9.78 -13.95
CA ASN A 287 -5.50 10.19 -13.88
C ASN A 287 -5.78 10.84 -12.52
N ASP A 288 -6.96 11.38 -12.35
CA ASP A 288 -7.38 12.05 -11.12
C ASP A 288 -8.85 11.78 -10.77
N LEU A 289 -9.15 12.00 -9.49
CA LEU A 289 -10.51 11.86 -8.98
C LEU A 289 -10.74 12.84 -7.82
N TYR A 290 -11.96 13.30 -7.62
CA TYR A 290 -12.28 14.03 -6.41
C TYR A 290 -12.12 13.12 -5.18
N PRO A 291 -11.53 13.62 -4.06
CA PRO A 291 -11.24 12.78 -2.88
C PRO A 291 -12.46 12.10 -2.25
N ASN A 292 -13.67 12.65 -2.46
CA ASN A 292 -14.91 12.11 -1.93
C ASN A 292 -15.66 11.18 -2.89
N GLU A 293 -15.16 10.98 -4.09
CA GLU A 293 -15.78 10.08 -5.06
C GLU A 293 -15.49 8.62 -4.77
N ARG A 294 -16.39 7.76 -5.25
CA ARG A 294 -16.33 6.30 -5.16
C ARG A 294 -16.65 5.70 -6.52
N GLY A 295 -16.12 4.52 -6.78
CA GLY A 295 -16.46 3.75 -7.97
C GLY A 295 -16.15 2.27 -7.75
N ASP A 296 -16.81 1.42 -8.48
CA ASP A 296 -16.58 -0.03 -8.51
C ASP A 296 -15.28 -0.42 -9.25
N TRP A 297 -14.53 0.60 -9.65
CA TRP A 297 -13.27 0.53 -10.40
C TRP A 297 -12.09 1.20 -9.66
N ILE A 298 -12.30 1.77 -8.44
CA ILE A 298 -11.26 2.44 -7.66
C ILE A 298 -11.08 1.78 -6.29
N GLY A 299 -9.84 1.45 -5.96
CA GLY A 299 -9.40 0.92 -4.68
C GLY A 299 -8.04 1.49 -4.30
N PHE A 300 -7.21 0.72 -3.62
CA PHE A 300 -5.89 1.17 -3.18
C PHE A 300 -4.96 0.02 -2.82
N ARG A 301 -3.71 0.33 -2.69
CA ARG A 301 -2.69 -0.52 -2.03
C ARG A 301 -1.96 0.24 -0.95
N VAL A 302 -1.14 -0.43 -0.17
CA VAL A 302 -0.41 0.16 0.95
C VAL A 302 1.10 0.01 0.81
N VAL A 303 1.81 0.97 1.40
CA VAL A 303 3.26 0.96 1.54
C VAL A 303 3.61 0.93 3.02
N ARG A 304 4.68 0.25 3.38
CA ARG A 304 5.27 0.23 4.70
C ARG A 304 6.73 0.68 4.64
N ASP A 305 7.08 1.71 5.40
CA ASP A 305 8.47 2.11 5.57
C ASP A 305 9.19 1.11 6.52
N LEU A 306 10.43 0.72 6.20
CA LEU A 306 11.18 -0.36 6.86
C LEU A 306 12.31 0.17 7.74
#